data_e6e60d456cba19f1e8c302bbcc7b804b
#
_entry.id   e6e60d456cba19f1e8c302bbcc7b804b
#
_cell.length_a   1.000
_cell.length_b   1.000
_cell.length_c   1.000
_cell.angle_alpha   90.00
_cell.angle_beta   90.00
_cell.angle_gamma   90.00
#
_symmetry.space_group_name_H-M   'P 1'
#
loop_
_entity.id
_entity.type
_entity.pdbx_description
1 polymer ?
#
loop_
_entity_poly.entity_id
_entity_poly.type
_entity_poly.pdbx_seq_one_letter_code
_entity_poly.pdbx_strand_id
1 'polypeptide(L)'
;FVQVDASTRTIVGYTTKNSGGVPANFKNWFVIESDTPFEYIRTFADGTLSEKIESQSSHSGALVGFKTEKGQRVSLKVASSFISIEQAKENLKELKDGDFDRIKCEGKARWNEVLGRIMVEDDDIDHLRTFYSCLYRSVLFPRNLSEITSDGKTVHYSPYNGEIREGYMFTDTGFWDTFRCLFPLLNLVYPDTNVKIQEGLVNAYLESGFLPEWASPGHRGCMVGNNSASIVADAYIKGLRGYDIETLWEAVVSDAYAVHPEVPTTGRLGWKEYNELGYVPCDIGINESAARTLEYAYDDWCIYQLGKALGKKEKELKPFKERAWNYRTLYLKEAGLMCGRKSDGDFSLPLNPYKWGGDFTEGNALQYTWSVFHDPEGLIRLMGGEEQFIAALDGIFEMPPVFDDSYYGFTIHEIREMQIMNMGNYAHGNQPIQHMLYLYDWGGQPWKAQKRIREVMEKFYTPYPDGYCGDEDNGQTSAWYVFSALGFYPVCPGSTQYAIGTPLFKNVTIHLPSEKSIRISAPANDRVHFYIDGITLNGKSHQANYFTHDELTAGAEILFQMSDRANTRRGTAPSDRPYSMSNTSSK
;
A
#
# COMPACT_ATOMS: atom_id res chain seq x y z
N PHE A 1 -11.60 -14.30 29.27
CA PHE A 1 -12.26 -15.57 29.66
C PHE A 1 -11.50 -16.74 29.09
N VAL A 2 -11.37 -17.81 29.88
CA VAL A 2 -10.83 -19.09 29.45
C VAL A 2 -11.58 -20.23 30.15
N GLN A 3 -11.82 -21.33 29.44
CA GLN A 3 -12.45 -22.56 29.97
C GLN A 3 -11.73 -23.78 29.40
N VAL A 4 -11.54 -24.80 30.22
CA VAL A 4 -10.91 -26.08 29.85
C VAL A 4 -11.91 -27.20 30.00
N ASP A 5 -12.05 -28.03 28.96
CA ASP A 5 -12.85 -29.28 28.99
C ASP A 5 -11.91 -30.48 28.82
N ALA A 6 -11.72 -31.23 29.91
CA ALA A 6 -10.90 -32.44 29.91
C ALA A 6 -11.47 -33.57 29.05
N SER A 7 -12.80 -33.65 28.92
CA SER A 7 -13.46 -34.72 28.17
C SER A 7 -13.25 -34.63 26.68
N THR A 8 -13.27 -33.42 26.17
CA THR A 8 -12.98 -33.09 24.75
C THR A 8 -11.54 -32.71 24.50
N ARG A 9 -10.74 -32.55 25.57
CA ARG A 9 -9.34 -32.08 25.50
C ARG A 9 -9.20 -30.69 24.83
N THR A 10 -10.16 -29.81 25.12
CA THR A 10 -10.23 -28.49 24.52
C THR A 10 -10.05 -27.38 25.55
N ILE A 11 -9.45 -26.28 25.09
CA ILE A 11 -9.40 -25.01 25.79
C ILE A 11 -10.09 -23.97 24.88
N VAL A 12 -11.09 -23.29 25.41
CA VAL A 12 -11.79 -22.22 24.70
C VAL A 12 -11.73 -20.94 25.48
N GLY A 13 -11.80 -19.82 24.78
CA GLY A 13 -11.82 -18.52 25.45
C GLY A 13 -11.97 -17.35 24.50
N TYR A 14 -11.85 -16.15 25.06
CA TYR A 14 -11.80 -14.92 24.28
C TYR A 14 -10.98 -13.84 24.98
N THR A 15 -10.45 -12.91 24.18
CA THR A 15 -9.92 -11.64 24.64
C THR A 15 -10.72 -10.48 24.06
N THR A 16 -10.89 -9.41 24.85
CA THR A 16 -11.46 -8.14 24.40
C THR A 16 -10.38 -7.10 24.14
N LYS A 17 -9.10 -7.46 24.33
CA LYS A 17 -7.98 -6.55 24.14
C LYS A 17 -7.87 -6.16 22.66
N ASN A 18 -7.81 -4.86 22.39
CA ASN A 18 -7.64 -4.29 21.07
C ASN A 18 -6.90 -2.95 21.18
N SER A 19 -6.51 -2.36 20.05
CA SER A 19 -5.82 -1.06 19.98
C SER A 19 -6.76 0.13 19.74
N GLY A 20 -8.07 -0.08 19.79
CA GLY A 20 -9.11 0.92 19.47
C GLY A 20 -9.73 0.70 18.09
N GLY A 21 -10.61 1.62 17.69
CA GLY A 21 -11.28 1.58 16.38
C GLY A 21 -12.26 0.41 16.19
N VAL A 22 -12.85 -0.11 17.28
CA VAL A 22 -13.80 -1.24 17.24
C VAL A 22 -14.99 -1.00 18.16
N PRO A 23 -16.17 -1.58 17.83
CA PRO A 23 -17.33 -1.58 18.72
C PRO A 23 -17.05 -2.27 20.08
N ALA A 24 -17.82 -1.90 21.10
CA ALA A 24 -17.63 -2.39 22.47
C ALA A 24 -17.79 -3.92 22.64
N ASN A 25 -18.47 -4.57 21.71
CA ASN A 25 -18.67 -6.03 21.71
C ASN A 25 -17.56 -6.82 21.01
N PHE A 26 -16.50 -6.15 20.53
CA PHE A 26 -15.37 -6.81 19.87
C PHE A 26 -14.72 -7.86 20.76
N LYS A 27 -14.55 -9.05 20.22
CA LYS A 27 -13.85 -10.17 20.86
C LYS A 27 -13.06 -10.96 19.82
N ASN A 28 -11.90 -11.44 20.23
CA ASN A 28 -11.19 -12.49 19.51
C ASN A 28 -11.37 -13.79 20.30
N TRP A 29 -12.18 -14.67 19.77
CA TRP A 29 -12.47 -15.99 20.30
C TRP A 29 -11.40 -16.97 19.84
N PHE A 30 -11.13 -18.01 20.65
CA PHE A 30 -10.20 -19.07 20.27
C PHE A 30 -10.63 -20.42 20.78
N VAL A 31 -10.18 -21.47 20.09
CA VAL A 31 -10.23 -22.85 20.50
C VAL A 31 -8.87 -23.49 20.32
N ILE A 32 -8.45 -24.28 21.32
CA ILE A 32 -7.24 -25.10 21.27
C ILE A 32 -7.69 -26.54 21.54
N GLU A 33 -7.33 -27.47 20.66
CA GLU A 33 -7.58 -28.91 20.81
C GLU A 33 -6.26 -29.67 20.97
N SER A 34 -6.18 -30.56 21.98
CA SER A 34 -4.99 -31.38 22.21
C SER A 34 -5.23 -32.82 21.75
N ASP A 35 -4.23 -33.44 21.13
CA ASP A 35 -4.23 -34.89 20.84
C ASP A 35 -4.04 -35.76 22.09
N THR A 36 -3.48 -35.17 23.16
CA THR A 36 -3.11 -35.86 24.40
C THR A 36 -4.02 -35.42 25.54
N PRO A 37 -4.52 -36.34 26.38
CA PRO A 37 -5.31 -36.01 27.57
C PRO A 37 -4.58 -35.13 28.56
N PHE A 38 -5.32 -34.24 29.23
CA PHE A 38 -4.79 -33.42 30.31
C PHE A 38 -4.67 -34.27 31.59
N GLU A 39 -3.47 -34.27 32.19
CA GLU A 39 -3.22 -34.94 33.48
C GLU A 39 -3.73 -34.09 34.65
N TYR A 40 -3.55 -32.75 34.55
CA TYR A 40 -4.13 -31.81 35.48
C TYR A 40 -4.54 -30.50 34.79
N ILE A 41 -5.49 -29.80 35.40
CA ILE A 41 -6.02 -28.54 34.94
C ILE A 41 -6.01 -27.56 36.11
N ARG A 42 -5.51 -26.35 35.87
CA ARG A 42 -5.68 -25.19 36.74
C ARG A 42 -5.96 -23.97 35.90
N THR A 43 -6.67 -23.03 36.48
CA THR A 43 -6.82 -21.69 35.88
C THR A 43 -6.25 -20.63 36.79
N PHE A 44 -6.00 -19.47 36.26
CA PHE A 44 -5.61 -18.32 37.06
C PHE A 44 -6.42 -17.08 36.70
N ALA A 45 -6.62 -16.22 37.68
CA ALA A 45 -7.17 -14.89 37.56
C ALA A 45 -6.25 -13.92 38.30
N ASP A 46 -5.74 -12.89 37.60
CA ASP A 46 -4.90 -11.83 38.15
C ASP A 46 -3.76 -12.34 39.06
N GLY A 47 -3.06 -13.37 38.60
CA GLY A 47 -1.91 -14.00 39.28
C GLY A 47 -2.27 -15.06 40.34
N THR A 48 -3.55 -15.29 40.62
CA THR A 48 -4.00 -16.30 41.61
C THR A 48 -4.42 -17.60 40.93
N LEU A 49 -3.75 -18.70 41.24
CA LEU A 49 -4.07 -20.04 40.75
C LEU A 49 -5.33 -20.61 41.44
N SER A 50 -6.11 -21.37 40.68
CA SER A 50 -7.32 -22.05 41.13
C SER A 50 -7.40 -23.42 40.46
N GLU A 51 -8.06 -24.40 41.12
CA GLU A 51 -8.40 -25.72 40.56
C GLU A 51 -9.69 -25.69 39.75
N LYS A 52 -10.30 -24.54 39.52
CA LYS A 52 -11.44 -24.37 38.63
C LYS A 52 -11.03 -24.61 37.17
N ILE A 53 -12.01 -25.07 36.39
CA ILE A 53 -11.84 -25.33 34.96
C ILE A 53 -12.09 -24.09 34.10
N GLU A 54 -12.54 -22.98 34.72
CA GLU A 54 -12.80 -21.70 34.03
C GLU A 54 -12.31 -20.52 34.85
N SER A 55 -11.96 -19.42 34.14
CA SER A 55 -11.54 -18.17 34.74
C SER A 55 -11.95 -17.01 33.87
N GLN A 56 -12.36 -15.92 34.52
CA GLN A 56 -12.65 -14.64 33.86
C GLN A 56 -12.13 -13.49 34.70
N SER A 57 -11.18 -12.73 34.16
CA SER A 57 -10.64 -11.51 34.75
C SER A 57 -9.96 -10.68 33.68
N SER A 58 -9.37 -9.54 34.06
CA SER A 58 -8.53 -8.73 33.17
C SER A 58 -7.27 -9.49 32.70
N HIS A 59 -6.80 -10.44 33.50
CA HIS A 59 -5.64 -11.29 33.21
C HIS A 59 -5.95 -12.74 33.59
N SER A 60 -6.61 -13.45 32.68
CA SER A 60 -7.01 -14.87 32.84
C SER A 60 -6.16 -15.80 31.99
N GLY A 61 -5.96 -17.02 32.47
CA GLY A 61 -5.31 -18.07 31.71
C GLY A 61 -5.61 -19.47 32.24
N ALA A 62 -5.15 -20.48 31.50
CA ALA A 62 -5.21 -21.87 31.87
C ALA A 62 -3.81 -22.51 31.91
N LEU A 63 -3.60 -23.39 32.87
CA LEU A 63 -2.41 -24.23 32.99
C LEU A 63 -2.87 -25.67 32.87
N VAL A 64 -2.41 -26.36 31.84
CA VAL A 64 -2.70 -27.79 31.64
C VAL A 64 -1.41 -28.59 31.65
N GLY A 65 -1.40 -29.73 32.28
CA GLY A 65 -0.27 -30.66 32.32
C GLY A 65 -0.54 -31.92 31.52
N PHE A 66 0.54 -32.51 31.02
CA PHE A 66 0.50 -33.75 30.25
C PHE A 66 1.39 -34.80 30.91
N LYS A 67 0.91 -36.03 30.95
CA LYS A 67 1.74 -37.19 31.32
C LYS A 67 2.36 -37.72 30.03
N THR A 68 3.66 -37.59 29.92
CA THR A 68 4.41 -37.94 28.70
C THR A 68 5.57 -38.88 28.98
N GLU A 69 5.96 -39.67 27.99
CA GLU A 69 7.18 -40.47 27.98
C GLU A 69 8.30 -39.75 27.19
N LYS A 70 9.54 -40.23 27.38
CA LYS A 70 10.70 -39.66 26.66
C LYS A 70 10.52 -39.76 25.14
N GLY A 71 10.53 -38.61 24.46
CA GLY A 71 10.39 -38.53 23.01
C GLY A 71 8.93 -38.47 22.52
N GLN A 72 7.94 -38.56 23.41
CA GLN A 72 6.55 -38.34 23.04
C GLN A 72 6.32 -36.87 22.61
N ARG A 73 5.56 -36.66 21.54
CA ARG A 73 5.10 -35.36 21.08
C ARG A 73 3.68 -35.12 21.53
N VAL A 74 3.39 -33.91 21.93
CA VAL A 74 2.03 -33.41 22.17
C VAL A 74 1.73 -32.41 21.07
N SER A 75 0.64 -32.61 20.35
CA SER A 75 0.20 -31.74 19.27
C SER A 75 -1.03 -30.94 19.69
N LEU A 76 -1.00 -29.64 19.38
CA LEU A 76 -2.12 -28.73 19.60
C LEU A 76 -2.61 -28.19 18.26
N LYS A 77 -3.92 -28.19 18.04
CA LYS A 77 -4.58 -27.47 16.94
C LYS A 77 -5.20 -26.20 17.52
N VAL A 78 -5.01 -25.07 16.87
CA VAL A 78 -5.49 -23.76 17.32
C VAL A 78 -6.26 -23.10 16.19
N ALA A 79 -7.43 -22.57 16.49
CA ALA A 79 -8.17 -21.69 15.60
C ALA A 79 -8.73 -20.50 16.38
N SER A 80 -8.99 -19.40 15.66
CA SER A 80 -9.61 -18.21 16.20
C SER A 80 -10.80 -17.78 15.35
N SER A 81 -11.63 -16.90 15.92
CA SER A 81 -12.77 -16.27 15.27
C SER A 81 -13.04 -14.91 15.87
N PHE A 82 -13.52 -13.96 15.08
CA PHE A 82 -14.08 -12.71 15.58
C PHE A 82 -15.60 -12.80 15.84
N ILE A 83 -16.21 -13.95 15.57
CA ILE A 83 -17.66 -14.16 15.61
C ILE A 83 -18.09 -14.86 16.90
N SER A 84 -17.60 -16.09 17.15
CA SER A 84 -17.97 -16.89 18.33
C SER A 84 -17.01 -18.07 18.57
N ILE A 85 -17.18 -18.76 19.72
CA ILE A 85 -16.47 -20.02 20.01
C ILE A 85 -16.89 -21.09 19.01
N GLU A 86 -18.19 -21.17 18.66
CA GLU A 86 -18.73 -22.15 17.71
C GLU A 86 -18.11 -21.96 16.34
N GLN A 87 -17.95 -20.70 15.90
CA GLN A 87 -17.27 -20.39 14.65
C GLN A 87 -15.76 -20.70 14.73
N ALA A 88 -15.09 -20.44 15.85
CA ALA A 88 -13.70 -20.84 16.03
C ALA A 88 -13.52 -22.37 15.92
N LYS A 89 -14.48 -23.16 16.44
CA LYS A 89 -14.50 -24.61 16.26
C LYS A 89 -14.76 -25.02 14.81
N GLU A 90 -15.58 -24.26 14.08
CA GLU A 90 -15.78 -24.48 12.64
C GLU A 90 -14.50 -24.20 11.87
N ASN A 91 -13.82 -23.08 12.15
CA ASN A 91 -12.54 -22.72 11.55
C ASN A 91 -11.45 -23.79 11.84
N LEU A 92 -11.49 -24.44 13.01
CA LEU A 92 -10.56 -25.51 13.35
C LEU A 92 -10.62 -26.70 12.38
N LYS A 93 -11.80 -26.95 11.76
CA LYS A 93 -11.99 -28.03 10.78
C LYS A 93 -11.20 -27.81 9.48
N GLU A 94 -10.72 -26.58 9.21
CA GLU A 94 -9.82 -26.31 8.08
C GLU A 94 -8.53 -27.15 8.15
N LEU A 95 -8.06 -27.47 9.36
CA LEU A 95 -6.90 -28.32 9.58
C LEU A 95 -7.20 -29.81 9.28
N LYS A 96 -8.47 -30.20 9.11
CA LYS A 96 -8.93 -31.59 8.87
C LYS A 96 -8.28 -32.53 9.89
N ASP A 97 -8.06 -33.80 9.51
CA ASP A 97 -7.36 -34.80 10.33
C ASP A 97 -5.83 -34.78 10.12
N GLY A 98 -5.29 -33.63 9.66
CA GLY A 98 -3.86 -33.50 9.36
C GLY A 98 -2.98 -33.46 10.60
N ASP A 99 -1.88 -34.18 10.54
CA ASP A 99 -0.77 -33.99 11.43
C ASP A 99 0.06 -32.75 11.08
N PHE A 100 0.99 -32.38 11.95
CA PHE A 100 1.84 -31.19 11.77
C PHE A 100 2.63 -31.22 10.45
N ASP A 101 3.19 -32.38 10.08
CA ASP A 101 4.04 -32.46 8.88
C ASP A 101 3.22 -32.29 7.60
N ARG A 102 1.98 -32.81 7.55
CA ARG A 102 1.05 -32.58 6.44
C ARG A 102 0.66 -31.12 6.34
N ILE A 103 0.23 -30.50 7.43
CA ILE A 103 -0.15 -29.06 7.46
C ILE A 103 1.01 -28.18 7.03
N LYS A 104 2.23 -28.48 7.50
CA LYS A 104 3.45 -27.79 7.07
C LYS A 104 3.68 -27.93 5.55
N CYS A 105 3.49 -29.13 5.00
CA CYS A 105 3.63 -29.34 3.53
C CYS A 105 2.56 -28.58 2.76
N GLU A 106 1.30 -28.60 3.20
CA GLU A 106 0.19 -27.86 2.58
C GLU A 106 0.43 -26.35 2.64
N GLY A 107 0.90 -25.82 3.78
CA GLY A 107 1.27 -24.41 3.93
C GLY A 107 2.42 -24.00 2.98
N LYS A 108 3.45 -24.86 2.87
CA LYS A 108 4.54 -24.62 1.91
C LYS A 108 4.02 -24.62 0.46
N ALA A 109 3.16 -25.56 0.10
CA ALA A 109 2.58 -25.65 -1.24
C ALA A 109 1.75 -24.39 -1.55
N ARG A 110 0.94 -23.91 -0.58
CA ARG A 110 0.15 -22.68 -0.74
C ARG A 110 1.01 -21.45 -0.92
N TRP A 111 2.08 -21.30 -0.12
CA TRP A 111 3.00 -20.19 -0.31
C TRP A 111 3.76 -20.26 -1.65
N ASN A 112 4.15 -21.46 -2.10
CA ASN A 112 4.75 -21.62 -3.41
C ASN A 112 3.79 -21.26 -4.56
N GLU A 113 2.50 -21.54 -4.42
CA GLU A 113 1.47 -21.12 -5.38
C GLU A 113 1.36 -19.57 -5.44
N VAL A 114 1.29 -18.93 -4.28
CA VAL A 114 1.16 -17.47 -4.19
C VAL A 114 2.41 -16.76 -4.73
N LEU A 115 3.59 -17.14 -4.22
CA LEU A 115 4.85 -16.51 -4.60
C LEU A 115 5.29 -16.89 -6.02
N GLY A 116 4.95 -18.10 -6.47
CA GLY A 116 5.26 -18.60 -7.80
C GLY A 116 4.49 -17.91 -8.94
N ARG A 117 3.57 -16.98 -8.63
CA ARG A 117 2.98 -16.12 -9.66
C ARG A 117 4.01 -15.21 -10.31
N ILE A 118 5.10 -14.88 -9.62
CA ILE A 118 6.26 -14.20 -10.19
C ILE A 118 7.47 -15.10 -10.02
N MET A 119 7.99 -15.63 -11.13
CA MET A 119 9.20 -16.43 -11.17
C MET A 119 10.36 -15.57 -11.66
N VAL A 120 11.44 -15.53 -10.90
CA VAL A 120 12.66 -14.79 -11.26
C VAL A 120 13.86 -15.74 -11.32
N GLU A 121 14.77 -15.46 -12.23
CA GLU A 121 16.02 -16.21 -12.41
C GLU A 121 17.20 -15.24 -12.29
N ASP A 122 18.11 -15.53 -11.38
CA ASP A 122 19.36 -14.78 -11.17
C ASP A 122 20.45 -15.72 -10.65
N ASP A 123 21.71 -15.39 -10.95
CA ASP A 123 22.88 -16.06 -10.38
C ASP A 123 23.18 -15.59 -8.95
N ASP A 124 22.69 -14.42 -8.55
CA ASP A 124 22.85 -13.85 -7.20
C ASP A 124 21.72 -14.33 -6.28
N ILE A 125 22.04 -15.25 -5.39
CA ILE A 125 21.09 -15.83 -4.43
C ILE A 125 20.53 -14.77 -3.46
N ASP A 126 21.26 -13.71 -3.18
CA ASP A 126 20.83 -12.67 -2.25
C ASP A 126 19.79 -11.75 -2.93
N HIS A 127 19.89 -11.50 -4.23
CA HIS A 127 18.82 -10.87 -5.00
C HIS A 127 17.53 -11.71 -4.97
N LEU A 128 17.63 -13.02 -5.15
CA LEU A 128 16.46 -13.92 -5.08
C LEU A 128 15.81 -13.90 -3.71
N ARG A 129 16.61 -14.00 -2.64
CA ARG A 129 16.12 -13.94 -1.25
C ARG A 129 15.44 -12.61 -0.96
N THR A 130 16.05 -11.49 -1.36
CA THR A 130 15.49 -10.14 -1.19
C THR A 130 14.16 -10.03 -1.93
N PHE A 131 14.11 -10.44 -3.18
CA PHE A 131 12.90 -10.37 -4.00
C PHE A 131 11.74 -11.17 -3.39
N TYR A 132 11.95 -12.45 -3.07
CA TYR A 132 10.89 -13.28 -2.51
C TYR A 132 10.50 -12.88 -1.08
N SER A 133 11.41 -12.31 -0.30
CA SER A 133 11.08 -11.71 1.00
C SER A 133 10.20 -10.47 0.84
N CYS A 134 10.48 -9.61 -0.14
CA CYS A 134 9.63 -8.47 -0.47
C CYS A 134 8.28 -8.91 -1.02
N LEU A 135 8.25 -9.87 -1.96
CA LEU A 135 6.98 -10.40 -2.50
C LEU A 135 6.12 -11.04 -1.41
N TYR A 136 6.72 -11.78 -0.47
CA TYR A 136 6.04 -12.35 0.68
C TYR A 136 5.39 -11.24 1.53
N ARG A 137 6.11 -10.19 1.90
CA ARG A 137 5.56 -9.08 2.69
C ARG A 137 4.46 -8.33 1.95
N SER A 138 4.57 -8.18 0.63
CA SER A 138 3.56 -7.51 -0.21
C SER A 138 2.20 -8.23 -0.24
N VAL A 139 2.12 -9.49 0.20
CA VAL A 139 0.88 -10.27 0.21
C VAL A 139 0.41 -10.65 1.62
N LEU A 140 0.99 -10.07 2.67
CA LEU A 140 0.54 -10.26 4.04
C LEU A 140 -0.63 -9.35 4.41
N PHE A 141 -0.81 -8.23 3.71
CA PHE A 141 -1.81 -7.22 3.96
C PHE A 141 -2.56 -6.85 2.67
N PRO A 142 -3.81 -6.36 2.77
CA PRO A 142 -4.65 -6.31 3.97
C PRO A 142 -5.02 -7.70 4.48
N ARG A 143 -5.33 -7.82 5.78
CA ARG A 143 -5.78 -9.07 6.39
C ARG A 143 -7.25 -9.32 6.12
N ASN A 144 -7.59 -10.56 5.78
CA ASN A 144 -8.96 -11.00 5.63
C ASN A 144 -9.61 -11.26 7.00
N LEU A 145 -10.70 -10.58 7.31
CA LEU A 145 -11.52 -10.80 8.51
C LEU A 145 -12.69 -11.76 8.27
N SER A 146 -12.88 -12.24 7.04
CA SER A 146 -14.02 -13.08 6.69
C SER A 146 -13.78 -14.52 7.14
N GLU A 147 -14.85 -15.17 7.52
CA GLU A 147 -14.89 -16.55 7.99
C GLU A 147 -15.94 -17.33 7.19
N ILE A 148 -15.82 -18.65 7.13
CA ILE A 148 -16.75 -19.53 6.43
C ILE A 148 -17.61 -20.26 7.45
N THR A 149 -18.92 -20.08 7.37
CA THR A 149 -19.88 -20.78 8.24
C THR A 149 -20.01 -22.25 7.87
N SER A 150 -20.62 -23.05 8.74
CA SER A 150 -20.86 -24.49 8.52
C SER A 150 -21.73 -24.78 7.28
N ASP A 151 -22.57 -23.84 6.85
CA ASP A 151 -23.37 -23.92 5.62
C ASP A 151 -22.66 -23.34 4.39
N GLY A 152 -21.37 -22.99 4.53
CA GLY A 152 -20.50 -22.55 3.43
C GLY A 152 -20.62 -21.08 3.03
N LYS A 153 -21.28 -20.24 3.84
CA LYS A 153 -21.39 -18.81 3.58
C LYS A 153 -20.17 -18.07 4.06
N THR A 154 -19.74 -17.08 3.29
CA THR A 154 -18.74 -16.08 3.71
C THR A 154 -19.43 -15.04 4.57
N VAL A 155 -18.93 -14.84 5.79
CA VAL A 155 -19.44 -13.88 6.78
C VAL A 155 -18.27 -13.16 7.45
N HIS A 156 -18.54 -12.03 8.08
CA HIS A 156 -17.54 -11.34 8.90
C HIS A 156 -18.18 -10.66 10.11
N TYR A 157 -17.38 -10.46 11.14
CA TYR A 157 -17.69 -9.49 12.19
C TYR A 157 -17.39 -8.10 11.65
N SER A 158 -18.40 -7.21 11.66
CA SER A 158 -18.19 -5.82 11.25
C SER A 158 -17.38 -5.04 12.29
N PRO A 159 -16.16 -4.58 11.96
CA PRO A 159 -15.39 -3.75 12.87
C PRO A 159 -15.94 -2.32 12.97
N TYR A 160 -16.99 -1.99 12.22
CA TYR A 160 -17.63 -0.67 12.18
C TYR A 160 -18.89 -0.59 13.05
N ASN A 161 -19.77 -1.59 13.00
CA ASN A 161 -21.03 -1.57 13.74
C ASN A 161 -21.22 -2.73 14.73
N GLY A 162 -20.31 -3.73 14.74
CA GLY A 162 -20.34 -4.85 15.68
C GLY A 162 -21.32 -5.97 15.35
N GLU A 163 -21.92 -5.96 14.17
CA GLU A 163 -22.83 -7.00 13.70
C GLU A 163 -22.10 -8.08 12.89
N ILE A 164 -22.74 -9.24 12.76
CA ILE A 164 -22.27 -10.28 11.83
C ILE A 164 -22.98 -10.05 10.50
N ARG A 165 -22.17 -9.91 9.43
CA ARG A 165 -22.65 -9.60 8.08
C ARG A 165 -22.16 -10.63 7.07
N GLU A 166 -22.88 -10.79 5.96
CA GLU A 166 -22.46 -11.61 4.82
C GLU A 166 -21.44 -10.84 3.95
N GLY A 167 -20.52 -11.59 3.30
CA GLY A 167 -19.52 -11.06 2.38
C GLY A 167 -18.14 -10.88 3.00
N TYR A 168 -17.22 -10.34 2.19
CA TYR A 168 -15.83 -10.11 2.59
C TYR A 168 -15.64 -8.84 3.40
N MET A 169 -14.65 -8.87 4.30
CA MET A 169 -14.13 -7.71 5.02
C MET A 169 -12.62 -7.85 5.16
N PHE A 170 -11.91 -6.73 4.95
CA PHE A 170 -10.46 -6.67 5.08
C PHE A 170 -10.04 -5.53 6.01
N THR A 171 -8.87 -5.70 6.64
CA THR A 171 -8.34 -4.75 7.63
C THR A 171 -6.82 -4.70 7.61
N ASP A 172 -6.26 -3.92 8.54
CA ASP A 172 -4.82 -3.73 8.76
C ASP A 172 -4.13 -3.21 7.49
N THR A 173 -4.62 -2.08 6.98
CA THR A 173 -4.02 -1.37 5.85
C THR A 173 -4.30 0.11 5.94
N GLY A 174 -3.30 0.92 5.55
CA GLY A 174 -3.40 2.35 5.34
C GLY A 174 -3.33 2.67 3.84
N PHE A 175 -4.33 3.39 3.32
CA PHE A 175 -4.38 3.65 1.88
C PHE A 175 -3.43 4.74 1.45
N TRP A 176 -3.11 5.71 2.33
CA TRP A 176 -2.07 6.70 2.07
C TRP A 176 -0.71 6.08 1.70
N ASP A 177 -0.36 4.94 2.34
CA ASP A 177 0.83 4.18 2.01
C ASP A 177 0.62 3.35 0.76
N THR A 178 -0.41 2.50 0.76
CA THR A 178 -0.54 1.33 -0.10
C THR A 178 -1.13 1.61 -1.49
N PHE A 179 -1.77 2.78 -1.70
CA PHE A 179 -2.31 3.13 -3.02
C PHE A 179 -1.21 3.22 -4.08
N ARG A 180 0.02 3.59 -3.67
CA ARG A 180 1.12 3.97 -4.56
C ARG A 180 1.57 2.82 -5.45
N CYS A 181 1.81 1.63 -4.87
CA CYS A 181 2.16 0.47 -5.67
C CYS A 181 1.68 -0.88 -5.14
N LEU A 182 1.35 -1.03 -3.86
CA LEU A 182 0.83 -2.32 -3.37
C LEU A 182 -0.47 -2.69 -4.10
N PHE A 183 -1.49 -1.80 -4.09
CA PHE A 183 -2.76 -2.09 -4.77
C PHE A 183 -2.60 -2.23 -6.29
N PRO A 184 -1.78 -1.43 -6.99
CA PRO A 184 -1.40 -1.71 -8.37
C PRO A 184 -0.76 -3.10 -8.59
N LEU A 185 0.05 -3.60 -7.64
CA LEU A 185 0.60 -4.95 -7.70
C LEU A 185 -0.51 -6.01 -7.57
N LEU A 186 -1.43 -5.80 -6.64
CA LEU A 186 -2.60 -6.67 -6.49
C LEU A 186 -3.47 -6.66 -7.75
N ASN A 187 -3.68 -5.51 -8.39
CA ASN A 187 -4.41 -5.40 -9.66
C ASN A 187 -3.76 -6.21 -10.78
N LEU A 188 -2.42 -6.22 -10.84
CA LEU A 188 -1.69 -6.89 -11.92
C LEU A 188 -1.54 -8.39 -11.68
N VAL A 189 -1.16 -8.79 -10.45
CA VAL A 189 -0.72 -10.16 -10.14
C VAL A 189 -1.78 -10.96 -9.37
N TYR A 190 -2.56 -10.30 -8.52
CA TYR A 190 -3.54 -10.94 -7.63
C TYR A 190 -4.96 -10.34 -7.75
N PRO A 191 -5.49 -10.12 -8.97
CA PRO A 191 -6.76 -9.43 -9.17
C PRO A 191 -7.93 -10.12 -8.48
N ASP A 192 -7.95 -11.47 -8.41
CA ASP A 192 -8.99 -12.22 -7.71
C ASP A 192 -9.08 -11.88 -6.22
N THR A 193 -7.94 -11.61 -5.59
CA THR A 193 -7.89 -11.16 -4.20
C THR A 193 -8.37 -9.72 -4.09
N ASN A 194 -7.95 -8.85 -5.01
CA ASN A 194 -8.35 -7.45 -4.95
C ASN A 194 -9.86 -7.26 -5.23
N VAL A 195 -10.48 -8.09 -6.07
CA VAL A 195 -11.95 -8.09 -6.24
C VAL A 195 -12.67 -8.31 -4.89
N LYS A 196 -12.19 -9.25 -4.05
CA LYS A 196 -12.73 -9.47 -2.70
C LYS A 196 -12.48 -8.29 -1.77
N ILE A 197 -11.31 -7.62 -1.91
CA ILE A 197 -11.02 -6.41 -1.14
C ILE A 197 -11.96 -5.28 -1.54
N GLN A 198 -12.26 -5.10 -2.84
CA GLN A 198 -13.23 -4.11 -3.31
C GLN A 198 -14.64 -4.41 -2.79
N GLU A 199 -15.05 -5.68 -2.72
CA GLU A 199 -16.31 -6.08 -2.05
C GLU A 199 -16.28 -5.71 -0.56
N GLY A 200 -15.14 -5.93 0.12
CA GLY A 200 -14.94 -5.51 1.50
C GLY A 200 -15.07 -3.99 1.70
N LEU A 201 -14.64 -3.19 0.74
CA LEU A 201 -14.85 -1.73 0.76
C LEU A 201 -16.32 -1.35 0.58
N VAL A 202 -17.07 -2.06 -0.28
CA VAL A 202 -18.53 -1.91 -0.37
C VAL A 202 -19.18 -2.15 1.00
N ASN A 203 -18.83 -3.27 1.65
CA ASN A 203 -19.38 -3.61 2.96
C ASN A 203 -18.99 -2.57 4.02
N ALA A 204 -17.74 -2.11 4.04
CA ALA A 204 -17.29 -1.07 4.97
C ALA A 204 -18.11 0.21 4.84
N TYR A 205 -18.37 0.66 3.62
CA TYR A 205 -19.22 1.84 3.37
C TYR A 205 -20.68 1.61 3.82
N LEU A 206 -21.28 0.49 3.48
CA LEU A 206 -22.66 0.17 3.86
C LEU A 206 -22.83 0.03 5.39
N GLU A 207 -21.77 -0.33 6.10
CA GLU A 207 -21.80 -0.58 7.55
C GLU A 207 -21.42 0.65 8.39
N SER A 208 -20.67 1.60 7.82
CA SER A 208 -20.20 2.80 8.54
C SER A 208 -20.64 4.12 7.91
N GLY A 209 -21.03 4.13 6.65
CA GLY A 209 -21.29 5.35 5.88
C GLY A 209 -20.03 6.03 5.32
N PHE A 210 -18.84 5.43 5.50
CA PHE A 210 -17.55 5.93 5.00
C PHE A 210 -16.68 4.79 4.49
N LEU A 211 -15.81 5.09 3.51
CA LEU A 211 -14.68 4.22 3.20
C LEU A 211 -13.59 4.41 4.26
N PRO A 212 -12.87 3.35 4.67
CA PRO A 212 -11.71 3.51 5.52
C PRO A 212 -10.57 4.19 4.75
N GLU A 213 -9.84 5.09 5.41
CA GLU A 213 -8.54 5.59 4.93
C GLU A 213 -7.38 4.86 5.64
N TRP A 214 -7.63 4.48 6.88
CA TRP A 214 -6.83 3.51 7.63
C TRP A 214 -7.77 2.57 8.38
N ALA A 215 -7.66 1.27 8.11
CA ALA A 215 -8.42 0.22 8.79
C ALA A 215 -7.52 -0.56 9.75
N SER A 216 -7.89 -0.62 11.07
CA SER A 216 -7.16 -1.44 12.04
C SER A 216 -7.94 -1.61 13.36
N PRO A 217 -8.88 -2.56 13.48
CA PRO A 217 -9.57 -3.23 12.37
C PRO A 217 -10.69 -2.40 11.73
N GLY A 218 -11.30 -1.43 12.43
CA GLY A 218 -12.24 -0.43 11.90
C GLY A 218 -11.53 0.87 11.53
N HIS A 219 -12.28 1.98 11.45
CA HIS A 219 -11.71 3.30 11.18
C HIS A 219 -10.67 3.68 12.24
N ARG A 220 -9.49 4.07 11.81
CA ARG A 220 -8.42 4.54 12.67
C ARG A 220 -7.96 5.93 12.27
N GLY A 221 -7.77 6.81 13.25
CA GLY A 221 -7.25 8.16 13.05
C GLY A 221 -5.76 8.14 12.75
N CYS A 222 -5.40 8.03 11.48
CA CYS A 222 -4.01 7.99 11.02
C CYS A 222 -3.90 8.58 9.61
N MET A 223 -2.78 9.24 9.32
CA MET A 223 -2.38 9.79 8.03
C MET A 223 -3.35 10.84 7.43
N VAL A 224 -3.14 11.15 6.18
CA VAL A 224 -3.85 12.16 5.41
C VAL A 224 -4.34 11.58 4.08
N GLY A 225 -5.13 12.34 3.35
CA GLY A 225 -5.65 11.94 2.05
C GLY A 225 -7.02 11.28 2.13
N ASN A 226 -7.57 10.98 0.96
CA ASN A 226 -8.80 10.23 0.74
C ASN A 226 -8.50 9.17 -0.33
N ASN A 227 -7.39 8.44 -0.10
CA ASN A 227 -6.75 7.59 -1.09
C ASN A 227 -7.54 6.30 -1.39
N SER A 228 -8.61 6.00 -0.63
CA SER A 228 -9.63 5.03 -1.03
C SER A 228 -10.15 5.30 -2.44
N ALA A 229 -10.25 6.57 -2.85
CA ALA A 229 -10.62 6.96 -4.22
C ALA A 229 -9.64 6.42 -5.27
N SER A 230 -8.34 6.46 -5.00
CA SER A 230 -7.31 5.87 -5.86
C SER A 230 -7.43 4.35 -5.95
N ILE A 231 -7.63 3.69 -4.80
CA ILE A 231 -7.78 2.23 -4.71
C ILE A 231 -8.95 1.74 -5.58
N VAL A 232 -10.11 2.38 -5.45
CA VAL A 232 -11.33 2.04 -6.20
C VAL A 232 -11.16 2.36 -7.69
N ALA A 233 -10.65 3.55 -8.02
CA ALA A 233 -10.48 3.98 -9.40
C ALA A 233 -9.49 3.08 -10.17
N ASP A 234 -8.31 2.80 -9.58
CA ASP A 234 -7.28 2.00 -10.23
C ASP A 234 -7.77 0.57 -10.52
N ALA A 235 -8.47 -0.05 -9.55
CA ALA A 235 -9.04 -1.39 -9.73
C ALA A 235 -10.05 -1.42 -10.88
N TYR A 236 -11.02 -0.49 -10.91
CA TYR A 236 -12.05 -0.49 -11.91
C TYR A 236 -11.54 -0.16 -13.31
N ILE A 237 -10.66 0.84 -13.44
CA ILE A 237 -10.09 1.29 -14.72
C ILE A 237 -9.18 0.19 -15.31
N LYS A 238 -8.49 -0.58 -14.48
CA LYS A 238 -7.69 -1.75 -14.88
C LYS A 238 -8.52 -3.02 -15.12
N GLY A 239 -9.84 -2.91 -15.15
CA GLY A 239 -10.72 -3.98 -15.60
C GLY A 239 -11.22 -4.93 -14.52
N LEU A 240 -10.94 -4.71 -13.23
CA LEU A 240 -11.49 -5.53 -12.15
C LEU A 240 -13.02 -5.33 -12.06
N ARG A 241 -13.72 -6.43 -11.94
CA ARG A 241 -15.20 -6.47 -11.89
C ARG A 241 -15.64 -7.55 -10.89
N GLY A 242 -16.93 -7.59 -10.55
CA GLY A 242 -17.50 -8.60 -9.67
C GLY A 242 -17.87 -8.07 -8.28
N TYR A 243 -17.85 -6.77 -8.09
CA TYR A 243 -18.27 -6.04 -6.88
C TYR A 243 -19.20 -4.87 -7.26
N ASP A 244 -19.91 -4.31 -6.29
CA ASP A 244 -20.84 -3.19 -6.52
C ASP A 244 -20.08 -1.86 -6.66
N ILE A 245 -19.72 -1.54 -7.89
CA ILE A 245 -19.01 -0.30 -8.22
C ILE A 245 -19.89 0.95 -8.09
N GLU A 246 -21.21 0.84 -8.22
CA GLU A 246 -22.08 1.99 -8.05
C GLU A 246 -22.11 2.45 -6.59
N THR A 247 -22.15 1.52 -5.65
CA THR A 247 -22.00 1.82 -4.22
C THR A 247 -20.61 2.44 -3.93
N LEU A 248 -19.54 1.94 -4.54
CA LEU A 248 -18.20 2.54 -4.36
C LEU A 248 -18.08 3.92 -5.02
N TRP A 249 -18.76 4.15 -6.15
CA TRP A 249 -18.86 5.50 -6.74
C TRP A 249 -19.55 6.47 -5.79
N GLU A 250 -20.69 6.08 -5.21
CA GLU A 250 -21.39 6.88 -4.21
C GLU A 250 -20.48 7.18 -3.02
N ALA A 251 -19.76 6.18 -2.52
CA ALA A 251 -18.88 6.29 -1.38
C ALA A 251 -17.74 7.30 -1.60
N VAL A 252 -16.97 7.18 -2.70
CA VAL A 252 -15.85 8.10 -2.97
C VAL A 252 -16.31 9.52 -3.22
N VAL A 253 -17.51 9.69 -3.81
CA VAL A 253 -18.12 11.02 -4.00
C VAL A 253 -18.58 11.60 -2.66
N SER A 254 -19.26 10.81 -1.82
CA SER A 254 -19.72 11.23 -0.49
C SER A 254 -18.56 11.65 0.40
N ASP A 255 -17.51 10.84 0.47
CA ASP A 255 -16.35 11.08 1.31
C ASP A 255 -15.56 12.34 0.89
N ALA A 256 -15.64 12.73 -0.39
CA ALA A 256 -15.06 13.99 -0.87
C ALA A 256 -15.75 15.26 -0.33
N TYR A 257 -16.93 15.14 0.27
CA TYR A 257 -17.73 16.23 0.82
C TYR A 257 -18.10 16.01 2.30
N ALA A 258 -17.44 15.09 2.98
CA ALA A 258 -17.75 14.76 4.35
C ALA A 258 -16.47 14.44 5.16
N VAL A 259 -16.62 14.43 6.47
CA VAL A 259 -15.62 13.97 7.43
C VAL A 259 -16.33 13.11 8.47
N HIS A 260 -15.73 11.97 8.81
CA HIS A 260 -16.29 11.09 9.83
C HIS A 260 -16.34 11.79 11.19
N PRO A 261 -17.48 11.74 11.92
CA PRO A 261 -17.69 12.54 13.13
C PRO A 261 -16.73 12.21 14.28
N GLU A 262 -16.25 10.97 14.36
CA GLU A 262 -15.38 10.50 15.44
C GLU A 262 -13.93 10.28 14.99
N VAL A 263 -13.68 10.10 13.68
CA VAL A 263 -12.36 9.82 13.12
C VAL A 263 -12.06 10.81 11.98
N PRO A 264 -11.59 12.02 12.30
CA PRO A 264 -11.47 13.13 11.33
C PRO A 264 -10.53 12.88 10.15
N THR A 265 -9.69 11.86 10.20
CA THR A 265 -8.84 11.45 9.07
C THR A 265 -9.59 10.58 8.05
N THR A 266 -10.81 10.17 8.34
CA THR A 266 -11.71 9.44 7.44
C THR A 266 -12.64 10.43 6.74
N GLY A 267 -12.80 10.32 5.44
CA GLY A 267 -13.33 11.37 4.59
C GLY A 267 -12.28 12.48 4.35
N ARG A 268 -12.70 13.74 4.18
CA ARG A 268 -11.78 14.87 3.89
C ARG A 268 -11.84 15.95 4.96
N LEU A 269 -10.91 15.94 5.88
CA LEU A 269 -10.77 17.02 6.87
C LEU A 269 -10.42 18.34 6.16
N GLY A 270 -11.23 19.40 6.40
CA GLY A 270 -11.07 20.68 5.71
C GLY A 270 -11.69 20.73 4.30
N TRP A 271 -12.60 19.80 3.97
CA TRP A 271 -13.20 19.71 2.63
C TRP A 271 -13.96 20.97 2.21
N LYS A 272 -14.54 21.74 3.15
CA LYS A 272 -15.29 22.97 2.86
C LYS A 272 -14.36 24.03 2.31
N GLU A 273 -13.30 24.31 3.05
CA GLU A 273 -12.25 25.27 2.69
C GLU A 273 -11.53 24.83 1.41
N TYR A 274 -11.21 23.53 1.30
CA TYR A 274 -10.62 22.99 0.08
C TYR A 274 -11.50 23.19 -1.16
N ASN A 275 -12.80 22.97 -1.05
CA ASN A 275 -13.74 23.14 -2.16
C ASN A 275 -13.96 24.61 -2.52
N GLU A 276 -13.87 25.53 -1.55
CA GLU A 276 -14.09 26.96 -1.73
C GLU A 276 -12.83 27.69 -2.19
N LEU A 277 -11.69 27.42 -1.55
CA LEU A 277 -10.43 28.14 -1.75
C LEU A 277 -9.48 27.42 -2.73
N GLY A 278 -9.69 26.12 -2.96
CA GLY A 278 -8.78 25.27 -3.74
C GLY A 278 -7.60 24.73 -2.94
N TYR A 279 -7.59 24.88 -1.62
CA TYR A 279 -6.58 24.33 -0.70
C TYR A 279 -7.13 24.28 0.73
N VAL A 280 -6.51 23.48 1.58
CA VAL A 280 -6.75 23.46 3.03
C VAL A 280 -5.85 24.53 3.66
N PRO A 281 -6.39 25.56 4.34
CA PRO A 281 -5.58 26.59 4.98
C PRO A 281 -4.76 26.06 6.16
N CYS A 282 -3.53 26.56 6.33
CA CYS A 282 -2.63 26.14 7.40
C CYS A 282 -2.88 26.83 8.76
N ASP A 283 -3.76 27.83 8.80
CA ASP A 283 -4.04 28.68 9.98
C ASP A 283 -5.42 28.43 10.60
N ILE A 284 -6.13 27.37 10.20
CA ILE A 284 -7.48 27.04 10.71
C ILE A 284 -7.49 25.88 11.73
N GLY A 285 -6.32 25.50 12.25
CA GLY A 285 -6.20 24.40 13.22
C GLY A 285 -6.19 23.00 12.60
N ILE A 286 -6.00 22.89 11.29
CA ILE A 286 -5.80 21.64 10.57
C ILE A 286 -4.32 21.51 10.23
N ASN A 287 -3.66 20.51 10.83
CA ASN A 287 -2.26 20.18 10.50
C ASN A 287 -2.14 19.54 9.12
N GLU A 288 -0.92 19.55 8.56
CA GLU A 288 -0.59 18.87 7.33
C GLU A 288 -1.39 19.38 6.12
N SER A 289 -1.69 20.67 6.14
CA SER A 289 -2.59 21.35 5.22
C SER A 289 -2.17 21.24 3.75
N ALA A 290 -0.87 21.40 3.49
CA ALA A 290 -0.31 21.28 2.14
C ALA A 290 -0.31 19.82 1.66
N ALA A 291 0.06 18.86 2.53
CA ALA A 291 -0.03 17.44 2.20
C ALA A 291 -1.46 17.04 1.86
N ARG A 292 -2.46 17.42 2.69
CA ARG A 292 -3.89 17.16 2.42
C ARG A 292 -4.34 17.75 1.09
N THR A 293 -3.94 18.97 0.78
CA THR A 293 -4.30 19.62 -0.50
C THR A 293 -3.76 18.85 -1.71
N LEU A 294 -2.51 18.39 -1.63
CA LEU A 294 -1.88 17.61 -2.71
C LEU A 294 -2.56 16.25 -2.90
N GLU A 295 -2.82 15.54 -1.81
CA GLU A 295 -3.54 14.26 -1.84
C GLU A 295 -4.96 14.45 -2.40
N TYR A 296 -5.74 15.42 -1.90
CA TYR A 296 -7.11 15.65 -2.40
C TYR A 296 -7.16 16.05 -3.86
N ALA A 297 -6.16 16.77 -4.38
CA ALA A 297 -6.09 17.09 -5.80
C ALA A 297 -5.90 15.84 -6.67
N TYR A 298 -5.08 14.90 -6.21
CA TYR A 298 -4.89 13.61 -6.85
C TYR A 298 -6.13 12.71 -6.69
N ASP A 299 -6.73 12.66 -5.51
CA ASP A 299 -7.95 11.90 -5.26
C ASP A 299 -9.12 12.39 -6.12
N ASP A 300 -9.26 13.70 -6.30
CA ASP A 300 -10.24 14.29 -7.21
C ASP A 300 -9.98 13.88 -8.67
N TRP A 301 -8.73 13.80 -9.09
CA TRP A 301 -8.40 13.26 -10.40
C TRP A 301 -8.80 11.78 -10.52
N CYS A 302 -8.58 10.98 -9.49
CA CYS A 302 -9.01 9.57 -9.46
C CYS A 302 -10.53 9.43 -9.57
N ILE A 303 -11.30 10.22 -8.81
CA ILE A 303 -12.77 10.23 -8.87
C ILE A 303 -13.24 10.65 -10.27
N TYR A 304 -12.60 11.68 -10.86
CA TYR A 304 -12.90 12.09 -12.23
C TYR A 304 -12.66 10.97 -13.25
N GLN A 305 -11.53 10.25 -13.16
CA GLN A 305 -11.23 9.14 -14.07
C GLN A 305 -12.21 7.96 -13.88
N LEU A 306 -12.54 7.61 -12.64
CA LEU A 306 -13.54 6.60 -12.33
C LEU A 306 -14.90 6.96 -12.91
N GLY A 307 -15.36 8.19 -12.69
CA GLY A 307 -16.64 8.65 -13.20
C GLY A 307 -16.70 8.66 -14.74
N LYS A 308 -15.60 8.99 -15.42
CA LYS A 308 -15.50 8.84 -16.89
C LYS A 308 -15.66 7.38 -17.31
N ALA A 309 -14.96 6.47 -16.63
CA ALA A 309 -15.03 5.03 -16.94
C ALA A 309 -16.44 4.46 -16.70
N LEU A 310 -17.18 5.01 -15.74
CA LEU A 310 -18.58 4.67 -15.44
C LEU A 310 -19.60 5.39 -16.34
N GLY A 311 -19.18 6.32 -17.20
CA GLY A 311 -20.08 7.09 -18.06
C GLY A 311 -20.94 8.10 -17.29
N LYS A 312 -20.48 8.60 -16.13
CA LYS A 312 -21.20 9.61 -15.34
C LYS A 312 -21.30 10.93 -16.12
N LYS A 313 -22.30 11.75 -15.78
CA LYS A 313 -22.58 13.00 -16.50
C LYS A 313 -21.49 14.05 -16.24
N GLU A 314 -21.16 14.84 -17.25
CA GLU A 314 -20.14 15.91 -17.16
C GLU A 314 -20.40 16.87 -15.98
N LYS A 315 -21.67 17.16 -15.65
CA LYS A 315 -22.05 17.99 -14.51
C LYS A 315 -21.57 17.40 -13.16
N GLU A 316 -21.59 16.08 -13.03
CA GLU A 316 -21.13 15.38 -11.83
C GLU A 316 -19.60 15.34 -11.77
N LEU A 317 -18.96 15.24 -12.92
CA LEU A 317 -17.50 15.12 -13.05
C LEU A 317 -16.76 16.46 -12.95
N LYS A 318 -17.42 17.56 -13.36
CA LYS A 318 -16.79 18.88 -13.48
C LYS A 318 -16.08 19.35 -12.20
N PRO A 319 -16.66 19.26 -10.99
CA PRO A 319 -15.97 19.70 -9.78
C PRO A 319 -14.65 18.95 -9.53
N PHE A 320 -14.63 17.64 -9.73
CA PHE A 320 -13.44 16.80 -9.56
C PHE A 320 -12.36 17.11 -10.60
N LYS A 321 -12.76 17.30 -11.85
CA LYS A 321 -11.87 17.71 -12.93
C LYS A 321 -11.20 19.07 -12.66
N GLU A 322 -11.96 20.03 -12.14
CA GLU A 322 -11.43 21.36 -11.81
C GLU A 322 -10.49 21.32 -10.60
N ARG A 323 -10.87 20.60 -9.54
CA ARG A 323 -10.05 20.49 -8.32
C ARG A 323 -8.78 19.65 -8.49
N ALA A 324 -8.72 18.78 -9.47
CA ALA A 324 -7.49 18.06 -9.83
C ALA A 324 -6.30 19.02 -10.15
N TRP A 325 -6.58 20.29 -10.47
CA TRP A 325 -5.58 21.33 -10.67
C TRP A 325 -5.16 22.05 -9.38
N ASN A 326 -5.76 21.78 -8.26
CA ASN A 326 -5.58 22.54 -7.01
C ASN A 326 -4.16 22.45 -6.43
N TYR A 327 -3.36 21.43 -6.77
CA TYR A 327 -1.95 21.34 -6.39
C TYR A 327 -1.17 22.61 -6.76
N ARG A 328 -1.60 23.34 -7.82
CA ARG A 328 -0.98 24.56 -8.31
C ARG A 328 -1.08 25.72 -7.32
N THR A 329 -2.11 25.73 -6.48
CA THR A 329 -2.34 26.78 -5.49
C THR A 329 -1.25 26.85 -4.44
N LEU A 330 -0.55 25.74 -4.21
CA LEU A 330 0.51 25.64 -3.20
C LEU A 330 1.91 25.96 -3.73
N TYR A 331 2.09 26.11 -5.05
CA TYR A 331 3.41 26.30 -5.61
C TYR A 331 3.92 27.74 -5.39
N LEU A 332 4.93 27.89 -4.52
CA LEU A 332 5.61 29.14 -4.25
C LEU A 332 6.76 29.30 -5.26
N LYS A 333 6.50 30.13 -6.27
CA LYS A 333 7.40 30.29 -7.43
C LYS A 333 8.80 30.75 -7.04
N GLU A 334 8.90 31.66 -6.06
CA GLU A 334 10.16 32.23 -5.59
C GLU A 334 11.07 31.20 -4.92
N ALA A 335 10.47 30.19 -4.29
CA ALA A 335 11.19 29.07 -3.66
C ALA A 335 11.35 27.85 -4.60
N GLY A 336 10.52 27.75 -5.64
CA GLY A 336 10.44 26.55 -6.47
C GLY A 336 9.85 25.32 -5.77
N LEU A 337 9.09 25.54 -4.69
CA LEU A 337 8.60 24.48 -3.78
C LEU A 337 7.12 24.67 -3.46
N MET A 338 6.48 23.58 -3.01
CA MET A 338 5.15 23.66 -2.41
C MET A 338 5.25 24.28 -1.01
N CYS A 339 4.27 25.11 -0.65
CA CYS A 339 4.20 25.85 0.59
C CYS A 339 2.75 25.91 1.06
N GLY A 340 2.51 25.82 2.37
CA GLY A 340 1.18 26.02 2.96
C GLY A 340 0.65 27.41 2.67
N ARG A 341 -0.68 27.55 2.61
CA ARG A 341 -1.38 28.82 2.46
C ARG A 341 -2.32 29.09 3.62
N LYS A 342 -2.47 30.35 3.96
CA LYS A 342 -3.39 30.83 5.00
C LYS A 342 -4.79 31.07 4.42
N SER A 343 -5.76 31.21 5.30
CA SER A 343 -7.16 31.47 4.93
C SER A 343 -7.37 32.79 4.19
N ASP A 344 -6.48 33.76 4.35
CA ASP A 344 -6.48 35.05 3.62
C ASP A 344 -5.87 34.96 2.21
N GLY A 345 -5.32 33.81 1.83
CA GLY A 345 -4.69 33.57 0.54
C GLY A 345 -3.18 33.77 0.50
N ASP A 346 -2.56 34.25 1.55
CA ASP A 346 -1.12 34.43 1.63
C ASP A 346 -0.39 33.09 1.87
N PHE A 347 0.84 32.99 1.39
CA PHE A 347 1.69 31.83 1.72
C PHE A 347 2.15 31.90 3.19
N SER A 348 2.40 30.73 3.77
CA SER A 348 2.95 30.57 5.12
C SER A 348 4.46 30.89 5.12
N LEU A 349 4.81 32.16 5.20
CA LEU A 349 6.19 32.64 5.15
C LEU A 349 6.72 33.03 6.54
N PRO A 350 8.06 32.91 6.77
CA PRO A 350 9.08 32.40 5.85
C PRO A 350 9.02 30.87 5.70
N LEU A 351 9.18 30.36 4.47
CA LEU A 351 9.28 28.93 4.22
C LEU A 351 10.64 28.40 4.69
N ASN A 352 10.63 27.42 5.59
CA ASN A 352 11.80 26.60 5.89
C ASN A 352 11.69 25.27 5.13
N PRO A 353 12.43 25.06 4.02
CA PRO A 353 12.29 23.87 3.19
C PRO A 353 12.71 22.56 3.88
N TYR A 354 13.48 22.65 4.94
CA TYR A 354 14.00 21.51 5.72
C TYR A 354 13.12 21.12 6.91
N LYS A 355 12.07 21.89 7.19
CA LYS A 355 11.18 21.63 8.33
C LYS A 355 10.27 20.44 8.04
N TRP A 356 10.42 19.39 8.84
CA TRP A 356 9.55 18.22 8.80
C TRP A 356 8.29 18.46 9.62
N GLY A 357 7.14 18.03 9.08
CA GLY A 357 5.84 18.22 9.72
C GLY A 357 5.24 19.63 9.50
N GLY A 358 4.26 20.01 10.30
CA GLY A 358 3.53 21.26 10.15
C GLY A 358 2.57 21.22 8.95
N ASP A 359 2.97 21.78 7.82
CA ASP A 359 2.18 21.74 6.59
C ASP A 359 2.26 20.40 5.85
N PHE A 360 3.22 19.54 6.20
CA PHE A 360 3.51 18.27 5.54
C PHE A 360 3.45 17.09 6.53
N THR A 361 3.09 15.91 6.03
CA THR A 361 3.01 14.68 6.80
C THR A 361 4.32 13.92 6.66
N GLU A 362 5.02 13.69 7.81
CA GLU A 362 6.26 12.89 7.84
C GLU A 362 7.23 13.23 6.71
N GLY A 363 7.37 14.52 6.45
CA GLY A 363 8.20 15.03 5.36
C GLY A 363 8.29 16.55 5.40
N ASN A 364 8.93 17.11 4.38
CA ASN A 364 9.17 18.54 4.22
C ASN A 364 8.83 19.03 2.80
N ALA A 365 9.00 20.33 2.55
CA ALA A 365 8.71 20.93 1.24
C ALA A 365 9.56 20.33 0.10
N LEU A 366 10.81 19.95 0.37
CA LEU A 366 11.69 19.33 -0.63
C LEU A 366 11.18 17.97 -1.11
N GLN A 367 10.44 17.27 -0.27
CA GLN A 367 9.88 15.95 -0.56
C GLN A 367 8.48 16.07 -1.18
N TYR A 368 7.60 16.86 -0.55
CA TYR A 368 6.21 16.96 -1.00
C TYR A 368 6.00 17.75 -2.29
N THR A 369 6.95 18.56 -2.72
CA THR A 369 6.87 19.25 -4.02
C THR A 369 6.67 18.26 -5.18
N TRP A 370 7.10 17.03 -5.05
CA TRP A 370 6.99 15.97 -6.06
C TRP A 370 5.67 15.17 -6.00
N SER A 371 4.80 15.40 -5.01
CA SER A 371 3.52 14.68 -4.84
C SER A 371 2.43 15.18 -5.80
N VAL A 372 2.74 15.19 -7.10
CA VAL A 372 1.84 15.55 -8.21
C VAL A 372 1.81 14.38 -9.20
N PHE A 373 1.28 13.23 -8.75
CA PHE A 373 1.34 11.96 -9.48
C PHE A 373 0.61 12.02 -10.83
N HIS A 374 -0.52 12.73 -10.89
CA HIS A 374 -1.41 12.79 -12.05
C HIS A 374 -0.99 13.84 -13.09
N ASP A 375 -0.08 14.78 -12.73
CA ASP A 375 0.31 15.85 -13.64
C ASP A 375 1.79 16.29 -13.53
N PRO A 376 2.77 15.37 -13.70
CA PRO A 376 4.19 15.76 -13.67
C PRO A 376 4.57 16.82 -14.72
N GLU A 377 3.96 16.79 -15.91
CA GLU A 377 4.17 17.83 -16.93
C GLU A 377 3.66 19.21 -16.47
N GLY A 378 2.56 19.25 -15.70
CA GLY A 378 2.09 20.48 -15.08
C GLY A 378 3.08 21.01 -14.05
N LEU A 379 3.71 20.14 -13.26
CA LEU A 379 4.76 20.50 -12.33
C LEU A 379 6.02 21.01 -13.06
N ILE A 380 6.44 20.36 -14.15
CA ILE A 380 7.54 20.82 -15.01
C ILE A 380 7.29 22.26 -15.49
N ARG A 381 6.06 22.55 -15.94
CA ARG A 381 5.68 23.91 -16.40
C ARG A 381 5.72 24.93 -15.25
N LEU A 382 5.27 24.56 -14.04
CA LEU A 382 5.32 25.43 -12.86
C LEU A 382 6.79 25.77 -12.48
N MET A 383 7.69 24.80 -12.57
CA MET A 383 9.11 24.95 -12.27
C MET A 383 9.88 25.76 -13.34
N GLY A 384 9.25 26.06 -14.49
CA GLY A 384 9.87 26.85 -15.53
C GLY A 384 10.46 26.05 -16.70
N GLY A 385 10.20 24.73 -16.73
CA GLY A 385 10.61 23.83 -17.81
C GLY A 385 11.46 22.65 -17.36
N GLU A 386 11.85 21.84 -18.34
CA GLU A 386 12.55 20.56 -18.10
C GLU A 386 13.93 20.76 -17.43
N GLU A 387 14.67 21.78 -17.82
CA GLU A 387 16.00 22.05 -17.27
C GLU A 387 15.93 22.37 -15.77
N GLN A 388 15.02 23.25 -15.37
CA GLN A 388 14.80 23.64 -13.98
C GLN A 388 14.27 22.45 -13.15
N PHE A 389 13.33 21.69 -13.72
CA PHE A 389 12.80 20.49 -13.08
C PHE A 389 13.89 19.45 -12.81
N ILE A 390 14.72 19.13 -13.81
CA ILE A 390 15.82 18.18 -13.65
C ILE A 390 16.86 18.69 -12.67
N ALA A 391 17.21 19.99 -12.72
CA ALA A 391 18.16 20.57 -11.76
C ALA A 391 17.64 20.50 -10.31
N ALA A 392 16.35 20.77 -10.10
CA ALA A 392 15.73 20.65 -8.80
C ALA A 392 15.71 19.17 -8.32
N LEU A 393 15.39 18.23 -9.21
CA LEU A 393 15.36 16.80 -8.92
C LEU A 393 16.77 16.26 -8.59
N ASP A 394 17.79 16.61 -9.36
CA ASP A 394 19.17 16.26 -9.06
C ASP A 394 19.63 16.86 -7.73
N GLY A 395 19.24 18.11 -7.45
CA GLY A 395 19.57 18.82 -6.22
C GLY A 395 19.14 18.09 -4.95
N ILE A 396 18.01 17.38 -4.97
CA ILE A 396 17.56 16.59 -3.81
C ILE A 396 18.59 15.54 -3.40
N PHE A 397 19.25 14.90 -4.35
CA PHE A 397 20.25 13.85 -4.08
C PHE A 397 21.65 14.42 -3.76
N GLU A 398 21.95 15.63 -4.21
CA GLU A 398 23.27 16.24 -4.10
C GLU A 398 23.42 17.10 -2.84
N MET A 399 22.31 17.61 -2.28
CA MET A 399 22.35 18.38 -1.05
C MET A 399 22.70 17.50 0.16
N PRO A 400 23.30 18.05 1.23
CA PRO A 400 23.46 17.30 2.48
C PRO A 400 22.08 16.98 3.09
N PRO A 401 21.95 15.89 3.87
CA PRO A 401 20.70 15.47 4.52
C PRO A 401 20.39 16.36 5.74
N VAL A 402 20.18 17.66 5.50
CA VAL A 402 19.81 18.64 6.52
C VAL A 402 18.33 18.56 6.81
N PHE A 403 17.95 18.76 8.07
CA PHE A 403 16.56 18.74 8.52
C PHE A 403 16.33 19.73 9.67
N ASP A 404 15.06 20.03 9.89
CA ASP A 404 14.53 20.72 11.06
C ASP A 404 13.37 19.89 11.63
N ASP A 405 13.55 19.31 12.79
CA ASP A 405 12.59 18.44 13.50
C ASP A 405 11.81 19.19 14.61
N SER A 406 11.89 20.52 14.63
CA SER A 406 11.30 21.38 15.67
C SER A 406 9.78 21.18 15.85
N TYR A 407 9.05 20.75 14.80
CA TYR A 407 7.63 20.47 14.88
C TYR A 407 7.32 19.26 15.78
N TYR A 408 8.10 18.19 15.65
CA TYR A 408 7.92 16.97 16.46
C TYR A 408 8.52 17.09 17.86
N GLY A 409 9.50 17.96 18.04
CA GLY A 409 10.24 18.10 19.31
C GLY A 409 11.24 16.97 19.57
N PHE A 410 11.40 16.05 18.64
CA PHE A 410 12.41 14.98 18.63
C PHE A 410 12.62 14.52 17.19
N THR A 411 13.77 13.89 16.92
CA THR A 411 14.06 13.36 15.59
C THR A 411 13.32 12.05 15.37
N ILE A 412 12.32 12.06 14.50
CA ILE A 412 11.54 10.88 14.10
C ILE A 412 12.41 9.90 13.30
N HIS A 413 11.98 8.64 13.18
CA HIS A 413 12.82 7.60 12.59
C HIS A 413 13.06 7.84 11.08
N GLU A 414 12.11 8.40 10.34
CA GLU A 414 12.24 8.70 8.90
C GLU A 414 13.38 9.70 8.62
N ILE A 415 13.57 10.67 9.51
CA ILE A 415 14.69 11.62 9.44
C ILE A 415 16.02 10.90 9.68
N ARG A 416 16.07 10.02 10.68
CA ARG A 416 17.30 9.24 10.99
C ARG A 416 17.67 8.32 9.84
N GLU A 417 16.68 7.68 9.24
CA GLU A 417 16.84 6.82 8.08
C GLU A 417 17.36 7.59 6.87
N MET A 418 16.78 8.76 6.57
CA MET A 418 17.28 9.65 5.53
C MET A 418 18.76 10.01 5.74
N GLN A 419 19.17 10.32 6.97
CA GLN A 419 20.56 10.63 7.29
C GLN A 419 21.49 9.42 7.10
N ILE A 420 21.08 8.23 7.57
CA ILE A 420 21.85 6.99 7.44
C ILE A 420 22.01 6.58 5.97
N MET A 421 20.95 6.73 5.19
CA MET A 421 20.94 6.44 3.76
C MET A 421 21.89 7.34 2.98
N ASN A 422 22.09 8.57 3.43
CA ASN A 422 23.01 9.54 2.84
C ASN A 422 22.82 9.70 1.33
N MET A 423 21.58 9.98 0.91
CA MET A 423 21.18 10.31 -0.45
C MET A 423 20.50 11.69 -0.50
N GLY A 424 21.12 12.68 0.12
CA GLY A 424 20.56 14.03 0.23
C GLY A 424 19.27 14.07 1.06
N ASN A 425 18.27 14.76 0.57
CA ASN A 425 16.91 14.78 1.17
C ASN A 425 15.97 13.71 0.58
N TYR A 426 16.48 12.72 -0.16
CA TYR A 426 15.69 11.57 -0.61
C TYR A 426 15.52 10.56 0.53
N ALA A 427 14.35 10.56 1.15
CA ALA A 427 14.00 9.71 2.28
C ALA A 427 13.22 8.46 1.83
N HIS A 428 13.89 7.51 1.16
CA HIS A 428 13.24 6.32 0.58
C HIS A 428 12.44 5.49 1.60
N GLY A 429 12.81 5.54 2.87
CA GLY A 429 12.12 4.84 3.95
C GLY A 429 10.69 5.34 4.20
N ASN A 430 10.27 6.45 3.58
CA ASN A 430 8.90 6.94 3.66
C ASN A 430 8.26 7.09 2.28
N GLN A 431 6.95 6.81 2.17
CA GLN A 431 6.22 6.61 0.92
C GLN A 431 6.07 7.87 0.04
N PRO A 432 5.93 9.09 0.58
CA PRO A 432 5.69 10.29 -0.24
C PRO A 432 6.70 10.52 -1.36
N ILE A 433 7.93 10.03 -1.20
CA ILE A 433 9.01 10.28 -2.15
C ILE A 433 9.36 9.09 -3.05
N GLN A 434 8.83 7.90 -2.80
CA GLN A 434 9.23 6.67 -3.48
C GLN A 434 9.07 6.70 -5.00
N HIS A 435 8.10 7.46 -5.54
CA HIS A 435 7.87 7.62 -6.98
C HIS A 435 8.86 8.58 -7.65
N MET A 436 9.55 9.43 -6.87
CA MET A 436 10.36 10.55 -7.38
C MET A 436 11.46 10.08 -8.35
N LEU A 437 12.03 8.89 -8.13
CA LEU A 437 13.08 8.33 -8.99
C LEU A 437 12.63 8.14 -10.44
N TYR A 438 11.34 7.94 -10.68
CA TYR A 438 10.77 7.74 -12.01
C TYR A 438 10.44 9.05 -12.72
N LEU A 439 10.43 10.20 -12.02
CA LEU A 439 10.06 11.49 -12.61
C LEU A 439 11.06 11.99 -13.67
N TYR A 440 12.26 11.43 -13.71
CA TYR A 440 13.21 11.67 -14.79
C TYR A 440 12.67 11.26 -16.17
N ASP A 441 11.71 10.34 -16.25
CA ASP A 441 11.07 9.92 -17.49
C ASP A 441 10.24 11.05 -18.11
N TRP A 442 9.62 11.89 -17.29
CA TRP A 442 8.93 13.11 -17.76
C TRP A 442 9.89 14.24 -18.07
N GLY A 443 11.01 14.33 -17.37
CA GLY A 443 12.06 15.31 -17.63
C GLY A 443 12.96 14.98 -18.83
N GLY A 444 12.64 13.93 -19.61
CA GLY A 444 13.39 13.53 -20.81
C GLY A 444 14.80 12.98 -20.55
N GLN A 445 15.05 12.51 -19.30
CA GLN A 445 16.35 11.93 -18.90
C GLN A 445 16.19 10.56 -18.22
N PRO A 446 15.58 9.55 -18.90
CA PRO A 446 15.25 8.26 -18.30
C PRO A 446 16.46 7.47 -17.78
N TRP A 447 17.66 7.71 -18.33
CA TRP A 447 18.89 7.07 -17.84
C TRP A 447 19.23 7.46 -16.39
N LYS A 448 18.80 8.64 -15.92
CA LYS A 448 18.97 9.03 -14.51
C LYS A 448 18.03 8.23 -13.61
N ALA A 449 16.78 7.98 -14.04
CA ALA A 449 15.88 7.08 -13.33
C ALA A 449 16.51 5.70 -13.19
N GLN A 450 17.01 5.13 -14.27
CA GLN A 450 17.64 3.80 -14.28
C GLN A 450 18.78 3.70 -13.24
N LYS A 451 19.66 4.72 -13.22
CA LYS A 451 20.77 4.78 -12.26
C LYS A 451 20.29 4.86 -10.81
N ARG A 452 19.36 5.77 -10.51
CA ARG A 452 18.89 5.99 -9.14
C ARG A 452 18.07 4.81 -8.61
N ILE A 453 17.24 4.21 -9.45
CA ILE A 453 16.46 3.02 -9.07
C ILE A 453 17.39 1.85 -8.75
N ARG A 454 18.40 1.59 -9.59
CA ARG A 454 19.39 0.56 -9.34
C ARG A 454 20.16 0.80 -8.04
N GLU A 455 20.61 2.04 -7.81
CA GLU A 455 21.32 2.45 -6.61
C GLU A 455 20.47 2.19 -5.34
N VAL A 456 19.18 2.53 -5.36
CA VAL A 456 18.26 2.33 -4.23
C VAL A 456 18.02 0.84 -3.98
N MET A 457 17.75 0.05 -5.03
CA MET A 457 17.55 -1.40 -4.87
C MET A 457 18.75 -2.10 -4.24
N GLU A 458 19.96 -1.76 -4.66
CA GLU A 458 21.19 -2.40 -4.17
C GLU A 458 21.61 -1.89 -2.78
N LYS A 459 21.30 -0.63 -2.46
CA LYS A 459 21.75 0.00 -1.21
C LYS A 459 20.82 -0.24 -0.03
N PHE A 460 19.49 -0.31 -0.28
CA PHE A 460 18.49 -0.25 0.79
C PHE A 460 17.69 -1.54 0.97
N TYR A 461 17.91 -2.54 0.12
CA TYR A 461 17.23 -3.82 0.21
C TYR A 461 18.24 -4.97 0.28
N THR A 462 18.11 -5.80 1.30
CA THR A 462 19.04 -6.90 1.59
C THR A 462 18.28 -8.17 1.96
N PRO A 463 18.90 -9.36 1.93
CA PRO A 463 18.25 -10.62 2.28
C PRO A 463 18.17 -10.88 3.80
N TYR A 464 18.54 -9.93 4.63
CA TYR A 464 18.61 -10.06 6.08
C TYR A 464 17.32 -9.64 6.80
N PRO A 465 17.15 -9.91 8.11
CA PRO A 465 15.94 -9.53 8.86
C PRO A 465 15.66 -8.02 8.88
N ASP A 466 16.69 -7.18 8.78
CA ASP A 466 16.63 -5.71 8.63
C ASP A 466 16.74 -5.28 7.15
N GLY A 467 16.22 -6.09 6.26
CA GLY A 467 16.50 -6.07 4.83
C GLY A 467 15.77 -5.03 4.00
N TYR A 468 15.13 -4.03 4.60
CA TYR A 468 14.55 -2.86 3.92
C TYR A 468 14.71 -1.62 4.80
N CYS A 469 14.68 -0.45 4.15
CA CYS A 469 14.76 0.82 4.85
C CYS A 469 13.38 1.30 5.30
N GLY A 470 13.30 1.93 6.47
CA GLY A 470 12.08 2.51 7.00
C GLY A 470 11.03 1.50 7.43
N ASP A 471 9.80 1.94 7.53
CA ASP A 471 8.66 1.09 7.83
C ASP A 471 8.22 0.32 6.58
N GLU A 472 7.74 -0.89 6.80
CA GLU A 472 7.30 -1.78 5.71
C GLU A 472 5.94 -1.34 5.14
N ASP A 473 5.08 -0.80 6.00
CA ASP A 473 3.80 -0.17 5.69
C ASP A 473 2.86 -1.03 4.85
N ASN A 474 2.49 -2.16 5.46
CA ASN A 474 1.45 -3.05 4.95
C ASN A 474 1.71 -3.57 3.53
N GLY A 475 2.97 -3.75 3.16
CA GLY A 475 3.39 -4.25 1.86
C GLY A 475 3.90 -3.18 0.89
N GLN A 476 3.73 -1.89 1.17
CA GLN A 476 4.07 -0.82 0.22
C GLN A 476 5.57 -0.75 -0.09
N THR A 477 6.42 -0.69 0.94
CA THR A 477 7.88 -0.60 0.76
C THR A 477 8.45 -1.83 0.06
N SER A 478 7.89 -3.00 0.36
CA SER A 478 8.24 -4.25 -0.33
C SER A 478 7.74 -4.29 -1.77
N ALA A 479 6.51 -3.84 -2.05
CA ALA A 479 5.95 -3.79 -3.40
C ALA A 479 6.71 -2.81 -4.31
N TRP A 480 7.26 -1.71 -3.74
CA TRP A 480 8.15 -0.82 -4.48
C TRP A 480 9.36 -1.58 -5.04
N TYR A 481 10.02 -2.38 -4.20
CA TYR A 481 11.15 -3.20 -4.65
C TYR A 481 10.73 -4.24 -5.70
N VAL A 482 9.59 -4.91 -5.49
CA VAL A 482 9.08 -5.89 -6.44
C VAL A 482 8.89 -5.26 -7.82
N PHE A 483 8.15 -4.15 -7.93
CA PHE A 483 7.95 -3.47 -9.19
C PHE A 483 9.26 -2.95 -9.80
N SER A 484 10.11 -2.33 -9.01
CA SER A 484 11.38 -1.79 -9.48
C SER A 484 12.30 -2.89 -10.02
N ALA A 485 12.31 -4.06 -9.38
CA ALA A 485 13.07 -5.22 -9.84
C ALA A 485 12.51 -5.83 -11.13
N LEU A 486 11.19 -5.71 -11.39
CA LEU A 486 10.56 -6.06 -12.67
C LEU A 486 10.92 -5.07 -13.80
N GLY A 487 11.39 -3.87 -13.46
CA GLY A 487 11.81 -2.84 -14.40
C GLY A 487 10.75 -1.79 -14.76
N PHE A 488 9.63 -1.69 -14.01
CA PHE A 488 8.60 -0.69 -14.19
C PHE A 488 7.86 -0.38 -12.88
N TYR A 489 7.13 0.75 -12.81
CA TYR A 489 6.48 1.22 -11.58
C TYR A 489 5.22 2.05 -11.89
N PRO A 490 4.13 1.89 -11.12
CA PRO A 490 2.87 2.64 -11.30
C PRO A 490 2.95 4.01 -10.62
N VAL A 491 3.59 5.00 -11.23
CA VAL A 491 3.74 6.35 -10.66
C VAL A 491 2.39 7.02 -10.38
N CYS A 492 1.40 6.77 -11.23
CA CYS A 492 0.07 7.37 -11.15
C CYS A 492 -1.01 6.28 -11.20
N PRO A 493 -1.36 5.63 -10.06
CA PRO A 493 -2.52 4.74 -9.99
C PRO A 493 -3.79 5.49 -10.41
N GLY A 494 -4.73 4.78 -11.06
CA GLY A 494 -5.86 5.41 -11.76
C GLY A 494 -5.55 5.76 -13.22
N SER A 495 -4.28 5.71 -13.63
CA SER A 495 -3.86 5.60 -15.03
C SER A 495 -3.61 4.12 -15.37
N THR A 496 -3.60 3.80 -16.66
CA THR A 496 -3.29 2.42 -17.08
C THR A 496 -1.80 2.20 -17.36
N GLN A 497 -0.93 3.11 -16.95
CA GLN A 497 0.48 3.13 -17.33
C GLN A 497 1.41 2.79 -16.16
N TYR A 498 2.53 2.15 -16.49
CA TYR A 498 3.64 1.85 -15.62
C TYR A 498 4.90 2.48 -16.22
N ALA A 499 5.51 3.44 -15.52
CA ALA A 499 6.77 4.08 -15.94
C ALA A 499 7.92 3.06 -15.92
N ILE A 500 8.83 3.15 -16.89
CA ILE A 500 9.93 2.20 -17.05
C ILE A 500 11.13 2.66 -16.20
N GLY A 501 11.60 1.76 -15.34
CA GLY A 501 12.85 1.89 -14.58
C GLY A 501 13.99 1.11 -15.23
N THR A 502 14.58 0.19 -14.47
CA THR A 502 15.59 -0.75 -14.95
C THR A 502 15.38 -2.13 -14.33
N PRO A 503 15.32 -3.21 -15.11
CA PRO A 503 15.13 -4.55 -14.56
C PRO A 503 16.34 -4.96 -13.70
N LEU A 504 16.09 -5.74 -12.64
CA LEU A 504 17.14 -6.31 -11.80
C LEU A 504 17.57 -7.69 -12.28
N PHE A 505 16.64 -8.48 -12.77
CA PHE A 505 16.83 -9.90 -13.12
C PHE A 505 17.08 -10.10 -14.61
N LYS A 506 17.77 -11.21 -14.94
CA LYS A 506 17.99 -11.61 -16.34
C LYS A 506 16.72 -12.14 -17.00
N ASN A 507 15.91 -12.89 -16.24
CA ASN A 507 14.65 -13.44 -16.71
C ASN A 507 13.59 -13.35 -15.60
N VAL A 508 12.39 -12.92 -15.98
CA VAL A 508 11.21 -12.92 -15.13
C VAL A 508 10.02 -13.46 -15.90
N THR A 509 9.20 -14.27 -15.24
CA THR A 509 7.89 -14.68 -15.74
C THR A 509 6.82 -14.35 -14.71
N ILE A 510 5.82 -13.55 -15.09
CA ILE A 510 4.64 -13.26 -14.29
C ILE A 510 3.47 -14.07 -14.87
N HIS A 511 2.93 -14.99 -14.07
CA HIS A 511 1.77 -15.79 -14.43
C HIS A 511 0.49 -15.03 -14.09
N LEU A 512 -0.29 -14.71 -15.13
CA LEU A 512 -1.56 -14.01 -14.98
C LEU A 512 -2.72 -15.00 -14.76
N PRO A 513 -3.78 -14.61 -14.05
CA PRO A 513 -4.97 -15.46 -13.86
C PRO A 513 -5.64 -15.90 -15.17
N SER A 514 -5.43 -15.14 -16.25
CA SER A 514 -5.93 -15.45 -17.61
C SER A 514 -5.16 -16.57 -18.33
N GLU A 515 -4.29 -17.31 -17.64
CA GLU A 515 -3.35 -18.31 -18.22
C GLU A 515 -2.31 -17.70 -19.17
N LYS A 516 -2.30 -16.40 -19.33
CA LYS A 516 -1.26 -15.66 -20.07
C LYS A 516 -0.07 -15.37 -19.15
N SER A 517 1.02 -14.90 -19.71
CA SER A 517 2.19 -14.50 -18.95
C SER A 517 2.84 -13.24 -19.51
N ILE A 518 3.49 -12.51 -18.61
CA ILE A 518 4.42 -11.44 -18.95
C ILE A 518 5.82 -12.04 -18.80
N ARG A 519 6.60 -12.05 -19.87
CA ARG A 519 8.00 -12.49 -19.87
C ARG A 519 8.90 -11.29 -20.05
N ILE A 520 9.82 -11.11 -19.13
CA ILE A 520 10.81 -10.03 -19.16
C ILE A 520 12.18 -10.69 -19.29
N SER A 521 12.95 -10.25 -20.27
CA SER A 521 14.31 -10.75 -20.51
C SER A 521 15.30 -9.58 -20.60
N ALA A 522 16.39 -9.67 -19.86
CA ALA A 522 17.49 -8.72 -19.86
C ALA A 522 18.83 -9.49 -19.75
N PRO A 523 19.23 -10.27 -20.79
CA PRO A 523 20.29 -11.28 -20.68
C PRO A 523 21.67 -10.70 -20.37
N ALA A 524 21.92 -9.44 -20.73
CA ALA A 524 23.18 -8.75 -20.42
C ALA A 524 23.15 -7.96 -19.10
N ASN A 525 22.05 -8.05 -18.34
CA ASN A 525 21.91 -7.30 -17.09
C ASN A 525 22.85 -7.83 -16.00
N ASP A 526 23.58 -6.92 -15.37
CA ASP A 526 24.42 -7.16 -14.20
C ASP A 526 24.63 -5.84 -13.42
N ARG A 527 25.56 -5.81 -12.46
CA ARG A 527 25.86 -4.60 -11.64
C ARG A 527 26.47 -3.45 -12.44
N VAL A 528 26.97 -3.67 -13.65
CA VAL A 528 27.57 -2.66 -14.52
C VAL A 528 26.65 -2.34 -15.70
N HIS A 529 26.03 -3.36 -16.31
CA HIS A 529 25.12 -3.23 -17.45
C HIS A 529 23.68 -3.07 -16.97
N PHE A 530 23.32 -1.92 -16.44
CA PHE A 530 21.98 -1.59 -15.93
C PHE A 530 21.28 -0.46 -16.68
N TYR A 531 21.96 0.18 -17.63
CA TYR A 531 21.32 1.17 -18.52
C TYR A 531 20.60 0.47 -19.66
N ILE A 532 19.48 1.03 -20.08
CA ILE A 532 18.69 0.49 -21.19
C ILE A 532 19.12 1.16 -22.48
N ASP A 533 19.67 0.38 -23.41
CA ASP A 533 20.01 0.83 -24.77
C ASP A 533 18.80 0.73 -25.71
N GLY A 534 17.97 -0.27 -25.55
CA GLY A 534 16.76 -0.49 -26.33
C GLY A 534 15.76 -1.38 -25.63
N ILE A 535 14.50 -1.30 -26.05
CA ILE A 535 13.42 -2.19 -25.59
C ILE A 535 12.68 -2.73 -26.81
N THR A 536 12.31 -4.02 -26.77
CA THR A 536 11.28 -4.56 -27.65
C THR A 536 10.11 -5.08 -26.81
N LEU A 537 8.90 -4.80 -27.28
CA LEU A 537 7.65 -5.33 -26.75
C LEU A 537 6.99 -6.17 -27.84
N ASN A 538 6.80 -7.47 -27.59
CA ASN A 538 6.25 -8.43 -28.54
C ASN A 538 6.97 -8.38 -29.91
N GLY A 539 8.30 -8.33 -29.87
CA GLY A 539 9.18 -8.30 -31.06
C GLY A 539 9.24 -6.96 -31.79
N LYS A 540 8.56 -5.91 -31.32
CA LYS A 540 8.58 -4.57 -31.92
C LYS A 540 9.38 -3.60 -31.07
N SER A 541 10.12 -2.68 -31.70
CA SER A 541 10.84 -1.61 -30.99
C SER A 541 9.85 -0.77 -30.16
N HIS A 542 10.20 -0.52 -28.89
CA HIS A 542 9.39 0.22 -27.93
C HIS A 542 10.21 1.43 -27.44
N GLN A 543 9.79 2.65 -27.83
CA GLN A 543 10.48 3.89 -27.50
C GLN A 543 9.90 4.57 -26.26
N ALA A 544 8.60 4.35 -25.97
CA ALA A 544 7.94 4.94 -24.81
C ALA A 544 8.63 4.55 -23.48
N ASN A 545 8.57 5.45 -22.51
CA ASN A 545 9.06 5.23 -21.16
C ASN A 545 7.97 4.64 -20.23
N TYR A 546 7.02 3.92 -20.80
CA TYR A 546 5.96 3.25 -20.05
C TYR A 546 5.43 2.02 -20.79
N PHE A 547 4.84 1.10 -20.03
CA PHE A 547 3.96 0.04 -20.53
C PHE A 547 2.54 0.34 -20.09
N THR A 548 1.55 -0.12 -20.87
CA THR A 548 0.15 -0.04 -20.47
C THR A 548 -0.30 -1.34 -19.79
N HIS A 549 -1.29 -1.25 -18.90
CA HIS A 549 -1.88 -2.41 -18.25
C HIS A 549 -2.44 -3.42 -19.26
N ASP A 550 -3.09 -2.93 -20.32
CA ASP A 550 -3.67 -3.77 -21.37
C ASP A 550 -2.58 -4.53 -22.16
N GLU A 551 -1.46 -3.87 -22.51
CA GLU A 551 -0.32 -4.54 -23.16
C GLU A 551 0.22 -5.66 -22.28
N LEU A 552 0.42 -5.41 -21.00
CA LEU A 552 0.94 -6.39 -20.05
C LEU A 552 -0.03 -7.56 -19.85
N THR A 553 -1.30 -7.28 -19.61
CA THR A 553 -2.30 -8.32 -19.30
C THR A 553 -2.79 -9.10 -20.54
N ALA A 554 -2.58 -8.56 -21.74
CA ALA A 554 -2.79 -9.32 -22.98
C ALA A 554 -1.77 -10.45 -23.17
N GLY A 555 -0.74 -10.52 -22.35
CA GLY A 555 0.45 -11.34 -22.49
C GLY A 555 1.54 -10.57 -23.22
N ALA A 556 2.70 -10.41 -22.58
CA ALA A 556 3.78 -9.58 -23.08
C ALA A 556 5.12 -10.32 -23.10
N GLU A 557 5.89 -10.09 -24.16
CA GLU A 557 7.31 -10.45 -24.25
C GLU A 557 8.12 -9.16 -24.30
N ILE A 558 8.85 -8.87 -23.23
CA ILE A 558 9.64 -7.66 -23.06
C ILE A 558 11.12 -8.05 -23.08
N LEU A 559 11.88 -7.49 -24.02
CA LEU A 559 13.32 -7.64 -24.04
C LEU A 559 13.99 -6.29 -23.81
N PHE A 560 14.77 -6.20 -22.75
CA PHE A 560 15.65 -5.07 -22.46
C PHE A 560 17.05 -5.34 -23.00
N GLN A 561 17.52 -4.46 -23.86
CA GLN A 561 18.91 -4.43 -24.32
C GLN A 561 19.69 -3.56 -23.32
N MET A 562 20.55 -4.21 -22.53
CA MET A 562 21.26 -3.56 -21.43
C MET A 562 22.66 -3.13 -21.86
N SER A 563 23.16 -2.03 -21.26
CA SER A 563 24.45 -1.40 -21.54
C SER A 563 25.13 -0.92 -20.24
N ASP A 564 26.45 -0.82 -20.27
CA ASP A 564 27.27 -0.19 -19.23
C ASP A 564 27.28 1.35 -19.32
N ARG A 565 26.68 1.92 -20.38
CA ARG A 565 26.64 3.36 -20.65
C ARG A 565 25.22 3.85 -20.80
N ALA A 566 24.98 5.05 -20.26
CA ALA A 566 23.71 5.73 -20.40
C ALA A 566 23.39 6.05 -21.88
N ASN A 567 22.23 5.58 -22.35
CA ASN A 567 21.70 5.99 -23.65
C ASN A 567 20.93 7.31 -23.48
N THR A 568 21.56 8.42 -23.86
CA THR A 568 20.99 9.77 -23.73
C THR A 568 20.08 10.16 -24.90
N ARG A 569 19.68 9.22 -25.74
CA ARG A 569 18.82 9.46 -26.92
C ARG A 569 17.51 8.69 -26.87
N ARG A 570 17.47 7.51 -26.20
CA ARG A 570 16.27 6.72 -26.07
C ARG A 570 15.29 7.38 -25.07
N GLY A 571 14.01 7.44 -25.42
CA GLY A 571 12.94 7.87 -24.51
C GLY A 571 12.99 9.34 -24.13
N THR A 572 13.64 10.20 -24.94
CA THR A 572 13.81 11.64 -24.65
C THR A 572 12.74 12.51 -25.30
N ALA A 573 12.02 11.97 -26.29
CA ALA A 573 10.99 12.76 -26.98
C ALA A 573 9.75 12.97 -26.08
N PRO A 574 9.06 14.09 -26.20
CA PRO A 574 7.81 14.32 -25.46
C PRO A 574 6.74 13.24 -25.68
N SER A 575 6.72 12.62 -26.87
CA SER A 575 5.81 11.50 -27.20
C SER A 575 6.12 10.21 -26.43
N ASP A 576 7.31 10.06 -25.89
CA ASP A 576 7.78 8.87 -25.22
C ASP A 576 7.47 8.90 -23.70
N ARG A 577 7.05 10.05 -23.19
CA ARG A 577 6.79 10.31 -21.77
C ARG A 577 5.52 9.58 -21.29
N PRO A 578 5.49 9.14 -20.04
CA PRO A 578 4.26 8.58 -19.47
C PRO A 578 3.14 9.63 -19.36
N TYR A 579 1.98 9.17 -18.93
CA TYR A 579 0.78 10.00 -18.77
C TYR A 579 1.01 11.23 -17.91
N SER A 580 0.39 12.34 -18.32
CA SER A 580 0.20 13.54 -17.50
C SER A 580 -1.12 14.21 -17.89
N MET A 581 -1.88 14.70 -16.91
CA MET A 581 -3.18 15.33 -17.12
C MET A 581 -3.06 16.55 -18.06
N SER A 582 -2.00 17.33 -17.95
CA SER A 582 -1.72 18.50 -18.81
C SER A 582 -1.61 18.15 -20.29
N ASN A 583 -1.20 16.92 -20.65
CA ASN A 583 -1.02 16.52 -22.04
C ASN A 583 -2.34 16.06 -22.70
N THR A 584 -3.34 15.69 -21.90
CA THR A 584 -4.67 15.26 -22.39
C THR A 584 -5.65 16.42 -22.58
N SER A 585 -5.36 17.59 -22.01
CA SER A 585 -6.24 18.78 -22.08
C SER A 585 -6.15 19.55 -23.41
N SER A 586 -5.27 19.13 -24.32
CA SER A 586 -5.05 19.77 -25.64
C SER A 586 -5.69 19.03 -26.81
N LYS A 587 -6.65 18.12 -26.56
CA LYS A 587 -7.43 17.44 -27.61
C LYS A 587 -8.90 17.75 -27.51
#